data_afd8618b20e6d3463a5feb91f3bcc4e3
#
_entry.id   afd8618b20e6d3463a5feb91f3bcc4e3
#
_cell.length_a   1.000
_cell.length_b   1.000
_cell.length_c   1.000
_cell.angle_alpha   90.00
_cell.angle_beta   90.00
_cell.angle_gamma   90.00
#
_symmetry.space_group_name_H-M   'P 1'
#
loop_
_entity.id
_entity.type
_entity.pdbx_description
1 polymer ?
#
loop_
_entity_poly.entity_id
_entity_poly.type
_entity_poly.pdbx_seq_one_letter_code
_entity_poly.pdbx_strand_id
1 'polypeptide(L)'
;MVQAKNEGYLGNNLIKRAGVETSYTEEQLIEYQKCSEDPCHFIETYTQIISLDEGLVPFQLRGYQEELIKHYNDNRFSVVLAARQSGKSITSCAYLLWYLLFTPEVTVAILANKGAIAREMIARIVTMLETVPFFLQPGVKILNKGNIEFGNDSKIVAAATSSSSIRGMSINMLYLDEFAFVE
;
A
#
# COMPACT_ATOMS: atom_id res chain seq x y z
N MET A 1 -25.40 -2.07 28.08
CA MET A 1 -24.43 -2.76 27.19
C MET A 1 -24.20 -1.86 26.02
N VAL A 2 -23.07 -1.18 25.94
CA VAL A 2 -22.68 -0.40 24.78
C VAL A 2 -22.31 -1.43 23.71
N GLN A 3 -23.07 -1.49 22.62
CA GLN A 3 -22.70 -2.27 21.45
C GLN A 3 -21.32 -1.76 20.99
N ALA A 4 -20.31 -2.63 21.01
CA ALA A 4 -19.02 -2.32 20.39
C ALA A 4 -19.30 -1.88 18.96
N LYS A 5 -19.05 -0.60 18.64
CA LYS A 5 -19.18 -0.08 17.28
C LYS A 5 -18.27 -0.95 16.41
N ASN A 6 -18.84 -1.60 15.41
CA ASN A 6 -18.06 -2.38 14.44
C ASN A 6 -17.23 -1.37 13.60
N GLU A 7 -15.99 -1.15 14.01
CA GLU A 7 -15.06 -0.21 13.37
C GLU A 7 -14.39 -0.81 12.13
N GLY A 8 -14.55 -2.12 11.95
CA GLY A 8 -14.00 -2.88 10.85
C GLY A 8 -14.77 -2.72 9.53
N TYR A 9 -14.07 -2.82 8.43
CA TYR A 9 -14.63 -2.76 7.08
C TYR A 9 -15.33 -4.09 6.73
N LEU A 10 -16.64 -4.04 6.48
CA LEU A 10 -17.49 -5.21 6.11
C LEU A 10 -17.27 -6.46 6.98
N GLY A 11 -17.02 -6.27 8.28
CA GLY A 11 -16.80 -7.36 9.23
C GLY A 11 -15.33 -7.81 9.36
N ASN A 12 -14.42 -7.26 8.59
CA ASN A 12 -12.98 -7.45 8.79
C ASN A 12 -12.47 -6.49 9.87
N ASN A 13 -12.16 -7.01 11.05
CA ASN A 13 -11.71 -6.22 12.19
C ASN A 13 -10.24 -5.78 12.12
N LEU A 14 -9.52 -6.15 11.07
CA LEU A 14 -8.13 -5.74 10.83
C LEU A 14 -8.04 -4.51 9.92
N ILE A 15 -9.11 -4.20 9.18
CA ILE A 15 -9.18 -3.06 8.28
C ILE A 15 -10.19 -2.06 8.82
N LYS A 16 -9.74 -0.84 9.13
CA LYS A 16 -10.58 0.24 9.60
C LYS A 16 -11.57 0.68 8.52
N ARG A 17 -12.83 0.89 8.89
CA ARG A 17 -13.85 1.48 8.01
C ARG A 17 -13.70 3.00 7.94
N ALA A 18 -13.89 3.58 6.76
CA ALA A 18 -13.93 5.03 6.61
C ALA A 18 -15.04 5.68 7.47
N GLY A 19 -14.78 6.88 7.96
CA GLY A 19 -15.69 7.63 8.83
C GLY A 19 -15.65 7.21 10.29
N VAL A 20 -14.78 6.30 10.69
CA VAL A 20 -14.50 5.99 12.10
C VAL A 20 -13.51 7.02 12.62
N GLU A 21 -13.94 7.81 13.61
CA GLU A 21 -13.07 8.78 14.28
C GLU A 21 -11.95 8.08 15.05
N THR A 22 -10.77 8.63 14.98
CA THR A 22 -9.60 8.17 15.73
C THR A 22 -9.28 9.18 16.82
N SER A 23 -9.38 8.75 18.08
CA SER A 23 -8.83 9.53 19.19
C SER A 23 -7.36 9.14 19.34
N TYR A 24 -6.46 10.08 19.11
CA TYR A 24 -5.03 9.84 19.24
C TYR A 24 -4.55 10.13 20.64
N THR A 25 -3.66 9.30 21.18
CA THR A 25 -2.81 9.66 22.31
C THR A 25 -1.65 10.53 21.80
N GLU A 26 -0.97 11.23 22.72
CA GLU A 26 0.21 12.02 22.37
C GLU A 26 1.32 11.18 21.72
N GLU A 27 1.55 9.99 22.24
CA GLU A 27 2.50 9.01 21.70
C GLU A 27 2.13 8.57 20.27
N GLN A 28 0.83 8.33 20.02
CA GLN A 28 0.34 7.97 18.69
C GLN A 28 0.47 9.12 17.68
N LEU A 29 0.35 10.38 18.11
CA LEU A 29 0.57 11.52 17.23
C LEU A 29 2.05 11.64 16.82
N ILE A 30 2.97 11.46 17.78
CA ILE A 30 4.41 11.46 17.51
C ILE A 30 4.76 10.32 16.55
N GLU A 31 4.23 9.13 16.80
CA GLU A 31 4.49 7.96 15.96
C GLU A 31 3.86 8.11 14.56
N TYR A 32 2.66 8.69 14.45
CA TYR A 32 2.03 9.01 13.17
C TYR A 32 2.91 9.96 12.35
N GLN A 33 3.43 11.02 12.97
CA GLN A 33 4.34 11.95 12.31
C GLN A 33 5.61 11.24 11.82
N LYS A 34 6.24 10.44 12.67
CA LYS A 34 7.44 9.68 12.31
C LYS A 34 7.18 8.73 11.13
N CYS A 35 6.07 7.99 11.16
CA CYS A 35 5.68 7.12 10.06
C CYS A 35 5.39 7.89 8.77
N SER A 36 4.81 9.09 8.85
CA SER A 36 4.51 9.90 7.67
C SER A 36 5.76 10.49 7.00
N GLU A 37 6.83 10.71 7.76
CA GLU A 37 8.09 11.26 7.28
C GLU A 37 9.10 10.19 6.82
N ASP A 38 9.00 8.97 7.38
CA ASP A 38 9.94 7.87 7.10
C ASP A 38 9.21 6.60 6.66
N PRO A 39 9.15 6.34 5.34
CA PRO A 39 8.55 5.12 4.81
C PRO A 39 9.25 3.84 5.26
N CYS A 40 10.57 3.86 5.47
CA CYS A 40 11.31 2.69 5.93
C CYS A 40 10.92 2.35 7.37
N HIS A 41 10.85 3.35 8.25
CA HIS A 41 10.38 3.16 9.62
C HIS A 41 8.96 2.58 9.67
N PHE A 42 8.03 3.13 8.89
CA PHE A 42 6.65 2.62 8.80
C PHE A 42 6.63 1.15 8.36
N ILE A 43 7.36 0.82 7.31
CA ILE A 43 7.37 -0.53 6.72
C ILE A 43 7.91 -1.55 7.73
N GLU A 44 9.05 -1.29 8.33
CA GLU A 44 9.69 -2.23 9.25
C GLU A 44 8.93 -2.40 10.58
N THR A 45 8.26 -1.33 11.03
CA THR A 45 7.55 -1.37 12.31
C THR A 45 6.16 -1.97 12.19
N TYR A 46 5.42 -1.67 11.11
CA TYR A 46 3.98 -1.93 11.04
C TYR A 46 3.55 -2.86 9.92
N THR A 47 4.43 -3.25 9.00
CA THR A 47 4.02 -4.16 7.93
C THR A 47 4.58 -5.57 8.12
N GLN A 48 3.77 -6.54 7.69
CA GLN A 48 4.18 -7.94 7.64
C GLN A 48 3.98 -8.47 6.22
N ILE A 49 4.76 -9.46 5.87
CA ILE A 49 4.74 -10.13 4.57
C ILE A 49 4.61 -11.63 4.74
N ILE A 50 4.10 -12.30 3.71
CA ILE A 50 4.02 -13.76 3.71
C ILE A 50 5.36 -14.33 3.25
N SER A 51 6.05 -15.01 4.16
CA SER A 51 7.20 -15.87 3.87
C SER A 51 6.71 -17.25 3.42
N LEU A 52 7.44 -17.89 2.52
CA LEU A 52 7.12 -19.25 2.08
C LEU A 52 7.33 -20.30 3.18
N ASP A 53 8.26 -20.05 4.09
CA ASP A 53 8.68 -21.01 5.11
C ASP A 53 8.00 -20.77 6.46
N GLU A 54 7.73 -19.50 6.81
CA GLU A 54 7.33 -19.09 8.16
C GLU A 54 5.92 -18.49 8.23
N GLY A 55 5.25 -18.29 7.08
CA GLY A 55 3.95 -17.63 7.02
C GLY A 55 4.07 -16.11 7.14
N LEU A 56 3.24 -15.48 7.97
CA LEU A 56 3.22 -14.03 8.14
C LEU A 56 4.37 -13.60 9.08
N VAL A 57 5.31 -12.81 8.56
CA VAL A 57 6.51 -12.34 9.27
C VAL A 57 6.67 -10.82 9.15
N PRO A 58 7.32 -10.14 10.11
CA PRO A 58 7.66 -8.73 9.99
C PRO A 58 8.47 -8.44 8.72
N PHE A 59 8.17 -7.34 8.04
CA PHE A 59 8.91 -6.96 6.86
C PHE A 59 10.21 -6.24 7.23
N GLN A 60 11.27 -7.01 7.39
CA GLN A 60 12.62 -6.47 7.58
C GLN A 60 13.22 -6.11 6.23
N LEU A 61 13.52 -4.82 6.04
CA LEU A 61 14.11 -4.32 4.79
C LEU A 61 15.58 -4.74 4.69
N ARG A 62 16.00 -5.10 3.49
CA ARG A 62 17.41 -5.27 3.15
C ARG A 62 17.96 -3.93 2.65
N GLY A 63 19.24 -3.67 2.80
CA GLY A 63 19.85 -2.39 2.43
C GLY A 63 19.46 -1.88 1.03
N TYR A 64 19.43 -2.77 0.01
CA TYR A 64 18.99 -2.37 -1.33
C TYR A 64 17.48 -2.04 -1.43
N GLN A 65 16.65 -2.56 -0.54
CA GLN A 65 15.22 -2.23 -0.48
C GLN A 65 15.00 -0.86 0.16
N GLU A 66 15.78 -0.53 1.19
CA GLU A 66 15.80 0.82 1.75
C GLU A 66 16.26 1.86 0.71
N GLU A 67 17.34 1.54 -0.03
CA GLU A 67 17.83 2.41 -1.12
C GLU A 67 16.75 2.60 -2.19
N LEU A 68 16.01 1.54 -2.53
CA LEU A 68 14.92 1.57 -3.50
C LEU A 68 13.76 2.47 -3.01
N ILE A 69 13.38 2.36 -1.74
CA ILE A 69 12.33 3.18 -1.13
C ILE A 69 12.74 4.65 -1.13
N LYS A 70 13.96 4.96 -0.70
CA LYS A 70 14.51 6.32 -0.74
C LYS A 70 14.54 6.87 -2.16
N HIS A 71 14.94 6.02 -3.13
CA HIS A 71 14.95 6.42 -4.53
C HIS A 71 13.54 6.76 -5.05
N TYR A 72 12.51 5.99 -4.69
CA TYR A 72 11.12 6.31 -5.04
C TYR A 72 10.65 7.62 -4.41
N ASN A 73 11.04 7.89 -3.19
CA ASN A 73 10.66 9.10 -2.47
C ASN A 73 11.33 10.36 -3.05
N ASP A 74 12.58 10.26 -3.46
CA ASP A 74 13.41 11.39 -3.86
C ASP A 74 13.33 11.70 -5.36
N ASN A 75 12.83 10.78 -6.19
CA ASN A 75 12.86 10.90 -7.63
C ASN A 75 11.48 10.76 -8.27
N ARG A 76 11.16 11.69 -9.16
CA ARG A 76 9.91 11.67 -9.93
C ARG A 76 9.79 10.47 -10.87
N PHE A 77 10.90 10.01 -11.45
CA PHE A 77 10.95 8.89 -12.37
C PHE A 77 11.99 7.88 -11.92
N SER A 78 11.61 6.61 -11.91
CA SER A 78 12.47 5.52 -11.48
C SER A 78 12.40 4.37 -12.47
N VAL A 79 13.55 3.84 -12.84
CA VAL A 79 13.68 2.58 -13.60
C VAL A 79 14.47 1.61 -12.74
N VAL A 80 13.85 0.49 -12.39
CA VAL A 80 14.43 -0.50 -11.48
C VAL A 80 14.78 -1.76 -12.24
N LEU A 81 16.07 -2.04 -12.35
CA LEU A 81 16.58 -3.30 -12.87
C LEU A 81 17.01 -4.19 -11.70
N ALA A 82 16.29 -5.26 -11.47
CA ALA A 82 16.56 -6.17 -10.37
C ALA A 82 16.32 -7.63 -10.79
N ALA A 83 17.04 -8.54 -10.16
CA ALA A 83 16.88 -9.96 -10.39
C ALA A 83 15.48 -10.46 -10.01
N ARG A 84 15.06 -11.59 -10.57
CA ARG A 84 13.85 -12.29 -10.12
C ARG A 84 14.00 -12.70 -8.65
N GLN A 85 12.88 -12.69 -7.91
CA GLN A 85 12.82 -13.06 -6.49
C GLN A 85 13.69 -12.18 -5.56
N SER A 86 14.10 -11.00 -6.02
CA SER A 86 14.81 -10.02 -5.17
C SER A 86 13.89 -9.29 -4.19
N GLY A 87 12.58 -9.48 -4.25
CA GLY A 87 11.63 -8.76 -3.39
C GLY A 87 11.22 -7.38 -3.92
N LYS A 88 11.59 -6.97 -5.15
CA LYS A 88 11.25 -5.65 -5.70
C LYS A 88 9.75 -5.32 -5.63
N SER A 89 8.89 -6.24 -6.10
CA SER A 89 7.43 -5.99 -6.16
C SER A 89 6.80 -5.89 -4.77
N ILE A 90 7.27 -6.66 -3.77
CA ILE A 90 6.76 -6.57 -2.40
C ILE A 90 7.21 -5.25 -1.74
N THR A 91 8.45 -4.82 -1.97
CA THR A 91 8.97 -3.52 -1.52
C THR A 91 8.18 -2.36 -2.13
N SER A 92 7.88 -2.45 -3.44
CA SER A 92 7.03 -1.44 -4.09
C SER A 92 5.61 -1.43 -3.52
N CYS A 93 5.00 -2.60 -3.25
CA CYS A 93 3.69 -2.67 -2.60
C CYS A 93 3.68 -1.97 -1.24
N ALA A 94 4.72 -2.17 -0.42
CA ALA A 94 4.83 -1.53 0.89
C ALA A 94 4.99 0.00 0.77
N TYR A 95 5.81 0.47 -0.18
CA TYR A 95 5.94 1.90 -0.46
C TYR A 95 4.62 2.52 -0.97
N LEU A 96 3.91 1.84 -1.88
CA LEU A 96 2.62 2.31 -2.38
C LEU A 96 1.57 2.36 -1.26
N LEU A 97 1.57 1.38 -0.35
CA LEU A 97 0.70 1.42 0.83
C LEU A 97 1.01 2.64 1.69
N TRP A 98 2.29 2.87 2.05
CA TRP A 98 2.71 4.04 2.81
C TRP A 98 2.25 5.34 2.13
N TYR A 99 2.49 5.48 0.84
CA TYR A 99 2.10 6.67 0.07
C TYR A 99 0.60 6.94 0.14
N LEU A 100 -0.24 5.90 0.03
CA LEU A 100 -1.70 6.01 0.11
C LEU A 100 -2.19 6.36 1.51
N LEU A 101 -1.55 5.85 2.56
CA LEU A 101 -1.98 6.10 3.93
C LEU A 101 -1.66 7.53 4.38
N PHE A 102 -0.51 8.06 3.97
CA PHE A 102 0.00 9.35 4.48
C PHE A 102 -0.12 10.51 3.49
N THR A 103 -0.51 10.26 2.23
CA THR A 103 -0.74 11.32 1.24
C THR A 103 -2.22 11.34 0.85
N PRO A 104 -3.00 12.34 1.26
CA PRO A 104 -4.41 12.43 0.90
C PRO A 104 -4.62 12.79 -0.58
N GLU A 105 -5.80 12.49 -1.10
CA GLU A 105 -6.29 12.93 -2.43
C GLU A 105 -5.42 12.47 -3.62
N VAL A 106 -4.68 11.35 -3.46
CA VAL A 106 -3.83 10.82 -4.53
C VAL A 106 -4.44 9.62 -5.22
N THR A 107 -4.15 9.50 -6.50
CA THR A 107 -4.49 8.32 -7.31
C THR A 107 -3.23 7.59 -7.72
N VAL A 108 -3.13 6.32 -7.34
CA VAL A 108 -2.07 5.40 -7.75
C VAL A 108 -2.62 4.42 -8.78
N ALA A 109 -1.89 4.17 -9.85
CA ALA A 109 -2.22 3.10 -10.80
C ALA A 109 -1.11 2.05 -10.85
N ILE A 110 -1.47 0.79 -10.75
CA ILE A 110 -0.60 -0.35 -11.01
C ILE A 110 -0.96 -0.93 -12.37
N LEU A 111 0.00 -0.97 -13.27
CA LEU A 111 -0.13 -1.63 -14.55
C LEU A 111 0.85 -2.79 -14.67
N ALA A 112 0.36 -3.90 -15.15
CA ALA A 112 1.18 -5.07 -15.50
C ALA A 112 0.73 -5.63 -16.85
N ASN A 113 1.58 -6.45 -17.45
CA ASN A 113 1.26 -7.16 -18.70
C ASN A 113 -0.09 -7.90 -18.61
N LYS A 114 -0.35 -8.56 -17.47
CA LYS A 114 -1.63 -9.25 -17.21
C LYS A 114 -2.33 -8.63 -16.01
N GLY A 115 -3.64 -8.38 -16.13
CA GLY A 115 -4.43 -7.83 -15.02
C GLY A 115 -4.43 -8.72 -13.76
N ALA A 116 -4.19 -10.02 -13.89
CA ALA A 116 -4.04 -10.91 -12.75
C ALA A 116 -2.81 -10.56 -11.90
N ILE A 117 -1.68 -10.19 -12.52
CA ILE A 117 -0.44 -9.78 -11.84
C ILE A 117 -0.68 -8.47 -11.10
N ALA A 118 -1.31 -7.49 -11.75
CA ALA A 118 -1.64 -6.22 -11.09
C ALA A 118 -2.57 -6.41 -9.87
N ARG A 119 -3.57 -7.31 -9.97
CA ARG A 119 -4.46 -7.66 -8.84
C ARG A 119 -3.74 -8.40 -7.71
N GLU A 120 -2.73 -9.20 -8.03
CA GLU A 120 -1.88 -9.84 -7.02
C GLU A 120 -1.15 -8.80 -6.16
N MET A 121 -0.72 -7.69 -6.74
CA MET A 121 -0.11 -6.58 -5.99
C MET A 121 -1.13 -5.92 -5.05
N ILE A 122 -2.39 -5.74 -5.48
CA ILE A 122 -3.45 -5.27 -4.57
C ILE A 122 -3.64 -6.24 -3.40
N ALA A 123 -3.66 -7.55 -3.64
CA ALA A 123 -3.79 -8.54 -2.57
C ALA A 123 -2.65 -8.44 -1.55
N ARG A 124 -1.41 -8.24 -1.99
CA ARG A 124 -0.25 -8.02 -1.10
C ARG A 124 -0.39 -6.74 -0.29
N ILE A 125 -0.85 -5.65 -0.90
CA ILE A 125 -1.13 -4.38 -0.20
C ILE A 125 -2.20 -4.59 0.88
N VAL A 126 -3.26 -5.35 0.59
CA VAL A 126 -4.31 -5.69 1.58
C VAL A 126 -3.74 -6.48 2.75
N THR A 127 -2.93 -7.51 2.48
CA THR A 127 -2.27 -8.29 3.53
C THR A 127 -1.42 -7.41 4.46
N MET A 128 -0.67 -6.46 3.90
CA MET A 128 0.10 -5.50 4.71
C MET A 128 -0.82 -4.54 5.48
N LEU A 129 -1.88 -4.02 4.84
CA LEU A 129 -2.84 -3.13 5.49
C LEU A 129 -3.49 -3.76 6.71
N GLU A 130 -3.78 -5.06 6.66
CA GLU A 130 -4.35 -5.82 7.79
C GLU A 130 -3.42 -5.89 9.01
N THR A 131 -2.13 -5.62 8.85
CA THR A 131 -1.16 -5.60 9.95
C THR A 131 -0.95 -4.20 10.54
N VAL A 132 -1.38 -3.16 9.82
CA VAL A 132 -1.24 -1.76 10.26
C VAL A 132 -2.27 -1.43 11.34
N PRO A 133 -1.88 -0.83 12.48
CA PRO A 133 -2.82 -0.45 13.52
C PRO A 133 -3.80 0.64 13.07
N PHE A 134 -5.00 0.64 13.63
CA PHE A 134 -6.11 1.54 13.23
C PHE A 134 -5.77 3.03 13.29
N PHE A 135 -4.91 3.44 14.20
CA PHE A 135 -4.54 4.85 14.31
C PHE A 135 -3.72 5.36 13.11
N LEU A 136 -3.06 4.46 12.36
CA LEU A 136 -2.36 4.77 11.10
C LEU A 136 -3.24 4.57 9.85
N GLN A 137 -4.41 3.93 9.98
CA GLN A 137 -5.30 3.70 8.85
C GLN A 137 -6.30 4.86 8.70
N PRO A 138 -6.37 5.53 7.53
CA PRO A 138 -7.40 6.55 7.26
C PRO A 138 -8.81 5.95 7.12
N GLY A 139 -8.90 4.62 7.18
CA GLY A 139 -10.10 3.84 6.94
C GLY A 139 -10.36 3.58 5.46
N VAL A 140 -11.13 2.56 5.16
CA VAL A 140 -11.41 2.10 3.80
C VAL A 140 -12.86 2.42 3.42
N LYS A 141 -13.08 3.04 2.25
CA LYS A 141 -14.38 3.28 1.62
C LYS A 141 -14.78 2.13 0.70
N ILE A 142 -13.84 1.71 -0.14
CA ILE A 142 -14.04 0.63 -1.12
C ILE A 142 -12.83 -0.29 -1.10
N LEU A 143 -13.08 -1.59 -1.06
CA LEU A 143 -12.06 -2.61 -1.19
C LEU A 143 -12.58 -3.74 -2.09
N ASN A 144 -11.89 -3.95 -3.20
CA ASN A 144 -12.15 -5.10 -4.07
C ASN A 144 -10.83 -5.60 -4.70
N LYS A 145 -10.93 -6.62 -5.56
CA LYS A 145 -9.75 -7.26 -6.19
C LYS A 145 -8.94 -6.32 -7.10
N GLY A 146 -9.51 -5.23 -7.55
CA GLY A 146 -8.89 -4.34 -8.53
C GLY A 146 -8.64 -2.91 -8.04
N ASN A 147 -9.23 -2.51 -6.91
CA ASN A 147 -9.03 -1.16 -6.35
C ASN A 147 -9.25 -1.11 -4.84
N ILE A 148 -8.61 -0.12 -4.22
CA ILE A 148 -8.87 0.30 -2.84
C ILE A 148 -9.08 1.80 -2.86
N GLU A 149 -10.10 2.28 -2.14
CA GLU A 149 -10.33 3.71 -1.86
C GLU A 149 -10.33 3.94 -0.35
N PHE A 150 -9.57 4.92 0.10
CA PHE A 150 -9.40 5.24 1.49
C PHE A 150 -10.22 6.46 1.94
N GLY A 151 -10.36 6.63 3.25
CA GLY A 151 -11.09 7.73 3.87
C GLY A 151 -10.45 9.10 3.66
N ASN A 152 -9.15 9.16 3.40
CA ASN A 152 -8.40 10.38 3.05
C ASN A 152 -8.46 10.72 1.54
N ASP A 153 -9.39 10.12 0.79
CA ASP A 153 -9.59 10.30 -0.65
C ASP A 153 -8.42 9.82 -1.54
N SER A 154 -7.45 9.11 -0.96
CA SER A 154 -6.47 8.40 -1.75
C SER A 154 -7.05 7.10 -2.31
N LYS A 155 -6.58 6.68 -3.48
CA LYS A 155 -7.03 5.45 -4.12
C LYS A 155 -5.95 4.78 -4.95
N ILE A 156 -6.06 3.47 -5.09
CA ILE A 156 -5.20 2.67 -5.95
C ILE A 156 -6.05 1.80 -6.86
N VAL A 157 -5.67 1.72 -8.13
CA VAL A 157 -6.31 0.87 -9.13
C VAL A 157 -5.29 -0.02 -9.82
N ALA A 158 -5.67 -1.26 -10.10
CA ALA A 158 -4.84 -2.24 -10.78
C ALA A 158 -5.46 -2.68 -12.10
N ALA A 159 -4.70 -2.59 -13.18
CA ALA A 159 -5.17 -2.93 -14.52
C ALA A 159 -4.09 -3.60 -15.38
N ALA A 160 -4.51 -4.23 -16.48
CA ALA A 160 -3.58 -4.61 -17.53
C ALA A 160 -3.17 -3.37 -18.36
N THR A 161 -1.96 -3.37 -18.90
CA THR A 161 -1.47 -2.28 -19.76
C THR A 161 -2.33 -2.07 -21.01
N SER A 162 -2.96 -3.13 -21.51
CA SER A 162 -3.91 -3.08 -22.62
C SER A 162 -5.30 -2.54 -22.25
N SER A 163 -5.56 -2.31 -20.95
CA SER A 163 -6.87 -1.89 -20.46
C SER A 163 -7.13 -0.40 -20.72
N SER A 164 -8.36 -0.07 -21.08
CA SER A 164 -8.83 1.31 -21.13
C SER A 164 -9.24 1.86 -19.75
N SER A 165 -9.17 1.05 -18.70
CA SER A 165 -9.73 1.36 -17.37
C SER A 165 -9.07 2.56 -16.66
N ILE A 166 -7.84 2.94 -17.04
CA ILE A 166 -7.15 4.09 -16.48
C ILE A 166 -7.16 5.31 -17.40
N ARG A 167 -7.76 5.19 -18.61
CA ARG A 167 -7.85 6.32 -19.55
C ARG A 167 -8.77 7.41 -18.96
N GLY A 168 -8.28 8.64 -19.00
CA GLY A 168 -9.01 9.78 -18.46
C GLY A 168 -8.92 9.97 -16.93
N MET A 169 -8.17 9.13 -16.22
CA MET A 169 -7.89 9.31 -14.81
C MET A 169 -6.70 10.25 -14.59
N SER A 170 -6.81 11.16 -13.64
CA SER A 170 -5.65 11.90 -13.12
C SER A 170 -4.87 11.00 -12.19
N ILE A 171 -3.64 10.66 -12.55
CA ILE A 171 -2.79 9.72 -11.82
C ILE A 171 -1.59 10.48 -11.25
N ASN A 172 -1.41 10.40 -9.92
CA ASN A 172 -0.29 11.00 -9.21
C ASN A 172 0.95 10.09 -9.25
N MET A 173 0.74 8.77 -9.16
CA MET A 173 1.82 7.79 -9.22
C MET A 173 1.42 6.61 -10.10
N LEU A 174 2.29 6.26 -11.04
CA LEU A 174 2.12 5.13 -11.95
C LEU A 174 3.22 4.10 -11.68
N TYR A 175 2.82 2.90 -11.27
CA TYR A 175 3.72 1.76 -11.12
C TYR A 175 3.53 0.78 -12.28
N LEU A 176 4.62 0.51 -13.00
CA LEU A 176 4.66 -0.42 -14.14
C LEU A 176 5.45 -1.66 -13.74
N ASP A 177 4.76 -2.79 -13.54
CA ASP A 177 5.43 -4.06 -13.20
C ASP A 177 5.75 -4.85 -14.47
N GLU A 178 6.97 -5.40 -14.52
CA GLU A 178 7.48 -6.20 -15.63
C GLU A 178 7.32 -5.52 -17.01
N PHE A 179 7.55 -4.21 -17.08
CA PHE A 179 7.29 -3.38 -18.27
C PHE A 179 8.08 -3.82 -19.51
N ALA A 180 9.19 -4.54 -19.33
CA ALA A 180 9.97 -5.12 -20.45
C ALA A 180 9.19 -6.16 -21.28
N PHE A 181 8.05 -6.66 -20.78
CA PHE A 181 7.20 -7.63 -21.47
C PHE A 181 5.90 -7.01 -22.03
N VAL A 182 5.82 -5.70 -22.08
CA VAL A 182 4.70 -4.99 -22.72
C VAL A 182 5.02 -4.77 -24.19
N GLU A 183 4.16 -5.32 -25.07
CA GLU A 183 4.19 -5.11 -26.54
C GLU A 183 3.58 -3.76 -26.92
#